data_43259052ca186f415784d7fdacc11658
#
_entry.id   43259052ca186f415784d7fdacc11658
#
_cell.length_a   1.000
_cell.length_b   1.000
_cell.length_c   1.000
_cell.angle_alpha   90.00
_cell.angle_beta   90.00
_cell.angle_gamma   90.00
#
_symmetry.space_group_name_H-M   'P 1'
#
loop_
_entity.id
_entity.type
_entity.pdbx_description
1 polymer ?
#
loop_
_entity_poly.entity_id
_entity_poly.type
_entity_poly.pdbx_seq_one_letter_code
_entity_poly.pdbx_strand_id
1 'polypeptide(L)'
;MATVRMAARLFLVAVFIATAFGKPAYDDSSDEDHSAHLLARSAHAQSRATAPTDQERTPEYWSDMARASLAAALRLQTLNTNVAKNVVLFLGDGMGVSTVTTARILKGQKAGNPGEETVLAMDSLPYTAMSKTYNIDAQVPDSAGTATAFLCGVKVEGGVVGVDGRTRYGNCSSSKGREVESIIVHAERAGKSTGIVTTARVTHATPSPAYAHSAARGWEADSDLTAEARDNNCTDIAYQLVEEAPDIEVIMGGGRRKFTPRSMADPESGSGDRDDGVDLIQRWQDSKSGTARYVWNGTDFRNVDPDSTDYLLGLFESSHMKFSADRTSDPAEEPTIADMTRKAIQILQKNTNGFFLLVEGGRIDHGHHGATAVKALEETVALDDAVQVAKDMLSTSDSLIVVTADHSHTLAFAGYPDRGHPIFGKNVYKYSNPDYTWDGLPYTTLLYGNGAGYGLAETTRGNTTHVTRQNITDVNTADKEYRQQSAVPLQSATHAGEDVIIMADGPMAHLFHGVQEQHYIAHVMMYAACLGEYTDHCDKPATTKPATDAGAAARGSLYTVGLTAVLCGLQILAATRF
;
A
#
# COMPACT_ATOMS: atom_id res chain seq x y z
N MET A 1 -57.21 -24.12 19.53
CA MET A 1 -56.64 -23.98 20.89
C MET A 1 -55.17 -24.46 21.02
N ALA A 2 -54.60 -25.08 20.01
CA ALA A 2 -53.18 -25.52 20.05
C ALA A 2 -52.17 -24.46 19.58
N THR A 3 -52.59 -23.51 18.76
CA THR A 3 -51.72 -22.46 18.17
C THR A 3 -51.43 -21.28 19.11
N VAL A 4 -52.24 -21.03 20.13
CA VAL A 4 -52.03 -19.93 21.09
C VAL A 4 -51.04 -20.31 22.21
N ARG A 5 -50.87 -21.61 22.50
CA ARG A 5 -49.94 -22.08 23.52
C ARG A 5 -48.47 -22.15 23.04
N MET A 6 -48.24 -22.16 21.73
CA MET A 6 -46.85 -22.18 21.17
C MET A 6 -46.26 -20.76 21.06
N ALA A 7 -47.09 -19.75 20.82
CA ALA A 7 -46.64 -18.35 20.79
C ALA A 7 -46.27 -17.80 22.20
N ALA A 8 -46.95 -18.25 23.26
CA ALA A 8 -46.64 -17.86 24.63
C ALA A 8 -45.35 -18.49 25.18
N ARG A 9 -44.94 -19.67 24.71
CA ARG A 9 -43.67 -20.31 25.09
C ARG A 9 -42.46 -19.72 24.37
N LEU A 10 -42.60 -19.25 23.13
CA LEU A 10 -41.54 -18.55 22.40
C LEU A 10 -41.30 -17.15 22.93
N PHE A 11 -42.33 -16.47 23.45
CA PHE A 11 -42.18 -15.15 24.05
C PHE A 11 -41.50 -15.19 25.43
N LEU A 12 -41.71 -16.26 26.21
CA LEU A 12 -41.06 -16.44 27.52
C LEU A 12 -39.59 -16.85 27.38
N VAL A 13 -39.19 -17.57 26.33
CA VAL A 13 -37.78 -17.90 26.08
C VAL A 13 -37.00 -16.68 25.56
N ALA A 14 -37.62 -15.80 24.75
CA ALA A 14 -36.99 -14.56 24.29
C ALA A 14 -36.79 -13.53 25.42
N VAL A 15 -37.68 -13.48 26.42
CA VAL A 15 -37.56 -12.58 27.58
C VAL A 15 -36.50 -13.09 28.58
N PHE A 16 -36.34 -14.41 28.73
CA PHE A 16 -35.32 -14.97 29.63
C PHE A 16 -33.87 -14.90 29.07
N ILE A 17 -33.70 -14.87 27.73
CA ILE A 17 -32.38 -14.66 27.10
C ILE A 17 -31.97 -13.20 27.17
N ALA A 18 -32.92 -12.24 27.16
CA ALA A 18 -32.61 -10.80 27.26
C ALA A 18 -32.20 -10.33 28.68
N THR A 19 -32.47 -11.14 29.72
CA THR A 19 -32.10 -10.81 31.10
C THR A 19 -30.82 -11.51 31.59
N ALA A 20 -30.25 -12.44 30.81
CA ALA A 20 -29.02 -13.14 31.16
C ALA A 20 -27.73 -12.48 30.60
N PHE A 21 -27.87 -11.56 29.66
CA PHE A 21 -26.79 -10.68 29.24
C PHE A 21 -27.11 -9.28 29.74
N GLY A 22 -26.68 -9.00 30.97
CA GLY A 22 -26.60 -7.62 31.46
C GLY A 22 -25.76 -6.83 30.43
N LYS A 23 -26.38 -5.80 29.81
CA LYS A 23 -25.59 -4.79 29.10
C LYS A 23 -24.54 -4.32 30.07
N PRO A 24 -23.24 -4.32 29.71
CA PRO A 24 -22.30 -3.53 30.47
C PRO A 24 -22.84 -2.10 30.44
N ALA A 25 -23.06 -1.51 31.61
CA ALA A 25 -23.32 -0.08 31.71
C ALA A 25 -22.08 0.59 31.07
N TYR A 26 -22.27 1.16 29.88
CA TYR A 26 -21.31 2.10 29.32
C TYR A 26 -21.47 3.36 30.20
N ASP A 27 -20.57 3.51 31.15
CA ASP A 27 -20.45 4.72 31.92
C ASP A 27 -19.74 5.74 31.02
N ASP A 28 -20.42 6.86 30.76
CA ASP A 28 -19.97 7.94 29.85
C ASP A 28 -18.93 8.84 30.56
N SER A 29 -18.00 8.22 31.33
CA SER A 29 -16.93 8.91 32.05
C SER A 29 -15.60 8.85 31.33
N SER A 30 -15.60 9.02 29.96
CA SER A 30 -14.39 8.95 29.13
C SER A 30 -13.30 9.98 29.52
N ASP A 31 -13.67 11.09 30.12
CA ASP A 31 -12.73 12.16 30.51
C ASP A 31 -11.98 11.87 31.83
N GLU A 32 -12.61 11.18 32.79
CA GLU A 32 -11.97 10.85 34.06
C GLU A 32 -10.95 9.71 33.92
N ASP A 33 -11.20 8.75 33.05
CA ASP A 33 -10.31 7.60 32.80
C ASP A 33 -9.00 8.04 32.09
N HIS A 34 -9.09 9.02 31.20
CA HIS A 34 -7.90 9.59 30.53
C HIS A 34 -7.01 10.38 31.50
N SER A 35 -7.61 11.09 32.46
CA SER A 35 -6.88 11.83 33.48
C SER A 35 -6.18 10.91 34.49
N ALA A 36 -6.82 9.83 34.91
CA ALA A 36 -6.23 8.79 35.76
C ALA A 36 -5.06 8.10 35.09
N HIS A 37 -5.16 7.84 33.79
CA HIS A 37 -4.10 7.28 32.96
C HIS A 37 -2.85 8.19 32.91
N LEU A 38 -3.02 9.48 32.73
CA LEU A 38 -1.93 10.46 32.70
C LEU A 38 -1.25 10.63 34.08
N LEU A 39 -2.01 10.63 35.14
CA LEU A 39 -1.48 10.75 36.53
C LEU A 39 -0.68 9.50 36.94
N ALA A 40 -1.13 8.32 36.56
CA ALA A 40 -0.44 7.09 36.87
C ALA A 40 0.87 6.92 36.10
N ARG A 41 0.99 7.48 34.86
CA ARG A 41 2.26 7.53 34.12
C ARG A 41 3.37 8.25 34.89
N SER A 42 3.03 9.27 35.66
CA SER A 42 4.00 10.05 36.44
C SER A 42 4.59 9.27 37.62
N ALA A 43 3.91 8.24 38.13
CA ALA A 43 4.30 7.51 39.33
C ALA A 43 5.18 6.26 39.09
N HIS A 44 5.30 5.77 37.84
CA HIS A 44 5.94 4.48 37.50
C HIS A 44 7.12 4.57 36.52
N ALA A 45 7.90 5.65 36.54
CA ALA A 45 9.05 5.88 35.67
C ALA A 45 10.25 4.95 35.98
N GLN A 46 10.08 3.65 35.86
CA GLN A 46 11.18 2.66 35.96
C GLN A 46 11.10 1.55 34.89
N SER A 47 10.72 1.84 33.66
CA SER A 47 10.98 0.93 32.55
C SER A 47 11.83 1.66 31.52
N ARG A 48 12.67 0.90 30.81
CA ARG A 48 13.58 1.36 29.76
C ARG A 48 12.93 1.97 28.50
N ALA A 49 11.70 2.45 28.58
CA ALA A 49 11.19 3.40 27.62
C ALA A 49 12.06 4.64 27.72
N THR A 50 12.60 5.11 26.64
CA THR A 50 13.40 6.35 26.61
C THR A 50 12.48 7.46 27.10
N ALA A 51 12.71 7.90 28.35
CA ALA A 51 12.00 9.05 28.89
C ALA A 51 12.21 10.22 27.92
N PRO A 52 11.21 11.12 27.77
CA PRO A 52 11.38 12.34 27.01
C PRO A 52 12.66 13.03 27.45
N THR A 53 13.48 13.48 26.51
CA THR A 53 14.69 14.24 26.81
C THR A 53 14.34 15.54 27.51
N ASP A 54 15.29 16.14 28.25
CA ASP A 54 15.04 17.44 28.89
C ASP A 54 14.70 18.53 27.85
N GLN A 55 15.24 18.43 26.64
CA GLN A 55 14.91 19.33 25.53
C GLN A 55 13.45 19.17 25.08
N GLU A 56 12.94 17.95 24.93
CA GLU A 56 11.53 17.69 24.55
C GLU A 56 10.54 18.19 25.59
N ARG A 57 10.99 18.48 26.82
CA ARG A 57 10.13 19.02 27.88
C ARG A 57 9.95 20.54 27.77
N THR A 58 10.70 21.20 26.86
CA THR A 58 10.66 22.65 26.71
C THR A 58 9.78 23.07 25.53
N PRO A 59 8.98 24.14 25.65
CA PRO A 59 8.20 24.68 24.53
C PRO A 59 9.07 25.11 23.34
N GLU A 60 10.29 25.56 23.60
CA GLU A 60 11.24 26.05 22.62
C GLU A 60 11.62 24.96 21.61
N TYR A 61 11.89 23.73 22.08
CA TYR A 61 12.19 22.58 21.22
C TYR A 61 11.08 22.34 20.17
N TRP A 62 9.83 22.28 20.61
CA TRP A 62 8.68 22.06 19.72
C TRP A 62 8.42 23.25 18.80
N SER A 63 8.63 24.47 19.29
CA SER A 63 8.51 25.69 18.49
C SER A 63 9.54 25.76 17.39
N ASP A 64 10.80 25.33 17.66
CA ASP A 64 11.86 25.29 16.66
C ASP A 64 11.56 24.24 15.57
N MET A 65 11.10 23.06 15.94
CA MET A 65 10.65 22.04 14.99
C MET A 65 9.48 22.54 14.12
N ALA A 66 8.49 23.18 14.75
CA ALA A 66 7.35 23.72 14.01
C ALA A 66 7.78 24.83 13.04
N ARG A 67 8.70 25.72 13.45
CA ARG A 67 9.26 26.78 12.57
C ARG A 67 10.03 26.18 11.38
N ALA A 68 10.80 25.13 11.60
CA ALA A 68 11.51 24.43 10.52
C ALA A 68 10.53 23.79 9.53
N SER A 69 9.50 23.11 10.01
CA SER A 69 8.44 22.52 9.18
C SER A 69 7.66 23.57 8.40
N LEU A 70 7.30 24.69 9.05
CA LEU A 70 6.62 25.81 8.39
C LEU A 70 7.49 26.43 7.29
N ALA A 71 8.79 26.64 7.55
CA ALA A 71 9.72 27.15 6.54
C ALA A 71 9.86 26.18 5.35
N ALA A 72 9.84 24.88 5.59
CA ALA A 72 9.81 23.88 4.52
C ALA A 72 8.52 23.97 3.70
N ALA A 73 7.36 24.02 4.36
CA ALA A 73 6.07 24.14 3.68
C ALA A 73 5.94 25.43 2.84
N LEU A 74 6.48 26.55 3.32
CA LEU A 74 6.51 27.81 2.57
C LEU A 74 7.35 27.71 1.28
N ARG A 75 8.39 26.90 1.25
CA ARG A 75 9.19 26.65 0.03
C ARG A 75 8.41 25.89 -1.03
N LEU A 76 7.42 25.06 -0.65
CA LEU A 76 6.56 24.33 -1.58
C LEU A 76 5.56 25.19 -2.34
N GLN A 77 5.46 26.50 -2.05
CA GLN A 77 4.61 27.43 -2.81
C GLN A 77 5.11 27.67 -4.24
N THR A 78 6.38 27.36 -4.54
CA THR A 78 6.89 27.32 -5.91
C THR A 78 6.63 25.94 -6.48
N LEU A 79 5.57 25.81 -7.28
CA LEU A 79 5.16 24.52 -7.84
C LEU A 79 6.13 24.06 -8.93
N ASN A 80 6.47 22.78 -8.92
CA ASN A 80 7.16 22.15 -10.04
C ASN A 80 6.13 21.77 -11.12
N THR A 81 6.04 22.59 -12.18
CA THR A 81 5.15 22.40 -13.33
C THR A 81 5.89 21.92 -14.58
N ASN A 82 7.11 21.40 -14.43
CA ASN A 82 7.83 20.77 -15.52
C ASN A 82 7.11 19.51 -16.02
N VAL A 83 7.52 19.02 -17.18
CA VAL A 83 7.12 17.70 -17.67
C VAL A 83 7.98 16.63 -16.99
N ALA A 84 7.35 15.57 -16.49
CA ALA A 84 8.07 14.44 -15.93
C ALA A 84 8.72 13.62 -17.06
N LYS A 85 10.05 13.66 -17.11
CA LYS A 85 10.83 12.79 -17.98
C LYS A 85 10.71 11.35 -17.53
N ASN A 86 10.84 11.12 -16.23
CA ASN A 86 10.72 9.82 -15.59
C ASN A 86 9.55 9.80 -14.63
N VAL A 87 8.89 8.64 -14.52
CA VAL A 87 7.85 8.38 -13.51
C VAL A 87 8.18 7.06 -12.83
N VAL A 88 8.20 7.06 -11.50
CA VAL A 88 8.32 5.85 -10.69
C VAL A 88 7.14 5.77 -9.76
N LEU A 89 6.36 4.70 -9.89
CA LEU A 89 5.27 4.36 -8.99
C LEU A 89 5.73 3.25 -8.04
N PHE A 90 5.80 3.57 -6.75
CA PHE A 90 5.98 2.59 -5.68
C PHE A 90 4.61 2.21 -5.13
N LEU A 91 4.33 0.93 -5.13
CA LEU A 91 3.10 0.38 -4.59
C LEU A 91 3.41 -0.59 -3.45
N GLY A 92 2.87 -0.33 -2.27
CA GLY A 92 2.85 -1.29 -1.18
C GLY A 92 1.50 -2.00 -1.16
N ASP A 93 1.47 -3.27 -1.60
CA ASP A 93 0.25 -4.08 -1.58
C ASP A 93 -0.22 -4.27 -0.13
N GLY A 94 -1.45 -3.87 0.17
CA GLY A 94 -1.99 -3.94 1.53
C GLY A 94 -1.39 -2.94 2.54
N MET A 95 -0.61 -1.96 2.08
CA MET A 95 0.11 -1.00 2.92
C MET A 95 -0.78 0.15 3.41
N GLY A 96 -1.69 -0.14 4.35
CA GLY A 96 -2.53 0.88 4.97
C GLY A 96 -1.78 1.84 5.89
N VAL A 97 -2.48 2.85 6.40
CA VAL A 97 -1.91 3.89 7.29
C VAL A 97 -1.26 3.29 8.54
N SER A 98 -1.91 2.29 9.16
CA SER A 98 -1.36 1.60 10.33
C SER A 98 -0.05 0.88 9.99
N THR A 99 0.05 0.31 8.80
CA THR A 99 1.26 -0.39 8.30
C THR A 99 2.41 0.60 8.15
N VAL A 100 2.21 1.73 7.49
CA VAL A 100 3.23 2.79 7.33
C VAL A 100 3.70 3.30 8.70
N THR A 101 2.76 3.59 9.61
CA THR A 101 3.10 4.10 10.95
C THR A 101 3.94 3.10 11.73
N THR A 102 3.56 1.83 11.72
CA THR A 102 4.26 0.81 12.52
C THR A 102 5.58 0.37 11.88
N ALA A 103 5.70 0.40 10.55
CA ALA A 103 6.97 0.21 9.84
C ALA A 103 7.97 1.34 10.12
N ARG A 104 7.50 2.59 10.23
CA ARG A 104 8.33 3.73 10.66
C ARG A 104 8.94 3.48 12.03
N ILE A 105 8.12 3.05 13.00
CA ILE A 105 8.58 2.70 14.35
C ILE A 105 9.59 1.55 14.28
N LEU A 106 9.30 0.49 13.53
CA LEU A 106 10.22 -0.64 13.34
C LEU A 106 11.57 -0.19 12.79
N LYS A 107 11.58 0.63 11.72
CA LYS A 107 12.82 1.12 11.11
C LYS A 107 13.67 1.89 12.11
N GLY A 108 13.06 2.76 12.92
CA GLY A 108 13.75 3.49 13.99
C GLY A 108 14.28 2.58 15.09
N GLN A 109 13.49 1.60 15.52
CA GLN A 109 13.91 0.65 16.55
C GLN A 109 15.07 -0.25 16.06
N LYS A 110 15.08 -0.65 14.79
CA LYS A 110 16.23 -1.35 14.17
C LYS A 110 17.51 -0.49 14.17
N ALA A 111 17.36 0.83 14.11
CA ALA A 111 18.47 1.78 14.21
C ALA A 111 18.85 2.13 15.67
N GLY A 112 18.20 1.52 16.67
CA GLY A 112 18.49 1.73 18.09
C GLY A 112 17.81 2.96 18.71
N ASN A 113 16.82 3.56 18.00
CA ASN A 113 16.02 4.70 18.46
C ASN A 113 14.67 4.23 19.04
N PRO A 114 13.90 5.10 19.71
CA PRO A 114 12.52 4.80 20.10
C PRO A 114 11.63 4.41 18.91
N GLY A 115 11.72 5.13 17.81
CA GLY A 115 11.11 4.80 16.52
C GLY A 115 10.01 5.75 16.06
N GLU A 116 9.25 6.33 16.97
CA GLU A 116 8.12 7.21 16.65
C GLU A 116 8.54 8.48 15.90
N GLU A 117 9.72 9.01 16.18
CA GLU A 117 10.30 10.19 15.54
C GLU A 117 11.04 9.91 14.23
N THR A 118 11.15 8.64 13.83
CA THR A 118 11.83 8.24 12.59
C THR A 118 11.07 8.79 11.39
N VAL A 119 11.80 9.18 10.35
CA VAL A 119 11.25 9.62 9.07
C VAL A 119 11.63 8.59 8.01
N LEU A 120 10.63 8.00 7.38
CA LEU A 120 10.82 7.11 6.24
C LEU A 120 11.21 7.91 4.99
N ALA A 121 11.85 7.27 4.02
CA ALA A 121 12.11 7.88 2.72
C ALA A 121 10.81 8.36 2.06
N MET A 122 9.74 7.56 2.16
CA MET A 122 8.42 7.93 1.67
C MET A 122 7.77 9.07 2.46
N ASP A 123 7.96 9.15 3.79
CA ASP A 123 7.45 10.27 4.62
C ASP A 123 8.03 11.63 4.22
N SER A 124 9.20 11.65 3.59
CA SER A 124 9.89 12.88 3.18
C SER A 124 9.39 13.43 1.84
N LEU A 125 8.47 12.73 1.15
CA LEU A 125 7.83 13.21 -0.06
C LEU A 125 6.79 14.28 0.32
N PRO A 126 6.87 15.51 -0.24
CA PRO A 126 6.21 16.67 0.36
C PRO A 126 4.70 16.77 0.09
N TYR A 127 4.20 16.10 -0.96
CA TYR A 127 2.79 16.18 -1.32
C TYR A 127 2.06 14.92 -0.90
N THR A 128 0.92 15.09 -0.23
CA THR A 128 0.15 13.98 0.34
C THR A 128 -1.32 14.11 0.00
N ALA A 129 -1.93 12.99 -0.39
CA ALA A 129 -3.36 12.82 -0.60
C ALA A 129 -3.84 11.51 0.02
N MET A 130 -5.15 11.29 0.03
CA MET A 130 -5.79 10.02 0.37
C MET A 130 -6.49 9.45 -0.86
N SER A 131 -6.49 8.14 -1.01
CA SER A 131 -7.11 7.40 -2.11
C SER A 131 -8.22 6.48 -1.61
N LYS A 132 -9.41 6.58 -2.22
CA LYS A 132 -10.53 5.67 -1.99
C LYS A 132 -10.32 4.38 -2.78
N THR A 133 -10.31 3.25 -2.09
CA THR A 133 -9.82 1.98 -2.63
C THR A 133 -10.89 1.06 -3.20
N TYR A 134 -12.17 1.25 -2.92
CA TYR A 134 -13.28 0.35 -3.28
C TYR A 134 -13.30 -0.01 -4.79
N ASN A 135 -13.67 -1.25 -5.12
CA ASN A 135 -14.02 -1.67 -6.47
C ASN A 135 -15.49 -1.34 -6.78
N ILE A 136 -15.89 -1.33 -8.06
CA ILE A 136 -17.28 -0.95 -8.41
C ILE A 136 -18.33 -1.90 -7.83
N ASP A 137 -17.97 -3.12 -7.45
CA ASP A 137 -18.82 -4.17 -6.89
C ASP A 137 -18.55 -4.48 -5.41
N ALA A 138 -17.48 -3.94 -4.81
CA ALA A 138 -17.07 -4.30 -3.46
C ALA A 138 -16.55 -3.09 -2.67
N GLN A 139 -17.02 -2.93 -1.41
CA GLN A 139 -16.53 -1.89 -0.49
C GLN A 139 -15.06 -2.11 -0.09
N VAL A 140 -14.66 -3.37 0.05
CA VAL A 140 -13.29 -3.78 0.31
C VAL A 140 -12.74 -4.40 -0.96
N PRO A 141 -11.71 -3.83 -1.57
CA PRO A 141 -11.27 -4.22 -2.91
C PRO A 141 -10.35 -5.44 -2.91
N ASP A 142 -10.06 -5.92 -4.12
CA ASP A 142 -8.92 -6.78 -4.42
C ASP A 142 -7.85 -6.03 -5.22
N SER A 143 -6.63 -6.56 -5.24
CA SER A 143 -5.46 -5.91 -5.85
C SER A 143 -5.54 -5.82 -7.39
N ALA A 144 -6.26 -6.71 -8.09
CA ALA A 144 -6.39 -6.65 -9.55
C ALA A 144 -7.27 -5.47 -9.99
N GLY A 145 -8.41 -5.29 -9.31
CA GLY A 145 -9.31 -4.16 -9.57
C GLY A 145 -8.69 -2.82 -9.23
N THR A 146 -7.97 -2.74 -8.10
CA THR A 146 -7.25 -1.53 -7.71
C THR A 146 -6.08 -1.23 -8.65
N ALA A 147 -5.31 -2.24 -9.06
CA ALA A 147 -4.21 -2.06 -10.01
C ALA A 147 -4.72 -1.58 -11.38
N THR A 148 -5.84 -2.11 -11.86
CA THR A 148 -6.50 -1.58 -13.06
C THR A 148 -6.87 -0.10 -12.87
N ALA A 149 -7.30 0.30 -11.67
CA ALA A 149 -7.62 1.71 -11.41
C ALA A 149 -6.38 2.61 -11.48
N PHE A 150 -5.31 2.31 -10.75
CA PHE A 150 -4.15 3.21 -10.70
C PHE A 150 -3.14 3.06 -11.87
N LEU A 151 -3.26 2.01 -12.71
CA LEU A 151 -2.43 1.84 -13.91
C LEU A 151 -3.18 2.19 -15.20
N CYS A 152 -4.48 1.89 -15.29
CA CYS A 152 -5.29 2.10 -16.50
C CYS A 152 -6.31 3.22 -16.38
N GLY A 153 -6.45 3.85 -15.21
CA GLY A 153 -7.30 5.03 -15.02
C GLY A 153 -8.79 4.75 -14.92
N VAL A 154 -9.23 3.49 -14.69
CA VAL A 154 -10.64 3.13 -14.58
C VAL A 154 -10.88 2.16 -13.42
N LYS A 155 -11.97 2.34 -12.66
CA LYS A 155 -12.39 1.39 -11.63
C LYS A 155 -13.22 0.26 -12.26
N VAL A 156 -13.01 -0.95 -11.75
CA VAL A 156 -13.58 -2.20 -12.29
C VAL A 156 -14.12 -3.11 -11.20
N GLU A 157 -14.72 -4.23 -11.56
CA GLU A 157 -15.08 -5.30 -10.62
C GLU A 157 -13.84 -5.95 -10.02
N GLY A 158 -13.97 -6.54 -8.84
CA GLY A 158 -12.92 -7.29 -8.20
C GLY A 158 -12.46 -8.48 -9.04
N GLY A 159 -11.13 -8.74 -9.04
CA GLY A 159 -10.53 -9.90 -9.68
C GLY A 159 -10.31 -9.82 -11.19
N VAL A 160 -10.75 -8.76 -11.88
CA VAL A 160 -10.48 -8.58 -13.33
C VAL A 160 -9.22 -7.72 -13.55
N VAL A 161 -8.57 -7.89 -14.68
CA VAL A 161 -7.24 -7.34 -14.99
C VAL A 161 -7.28 -6.56 -16.30
N GLY A 162 -6.95 -5.26 -16.28
CA GLY A 162 -6.74 -4.45 -17.48
C GLY A 162 -7.95 -4.36 -18.42
N VAL A 163 -9.18 -4.47 -17.89
CA VAL A 163 -10.44 -4.42 -18.63
C VAL A 163 -11.40 -3.43 -17.99
N ASP A 164 -12.45 -3.00 -18.68
CA ASP A 164 -13.42 -2.06 -18.11
C ASP A 164 -14.49 -2.75 -17.23
N GLY A 165 -15.28 -1.96 -16.48
CA GLY A 165 -16.28 -2.42 -15.51
C GLY A 165 -17.48 -3.17 -16.11
N ARG A 166 -17.53 -3.42 -17.42
CA ARG A 166 -18.53 -4.26 -18.10
C ARG A 166 -18.11 -5.72 -18.13
N THR A 167 -16.83 -6.01 -17.85
CA THR A 167 -16.31 -7.38 -17.72
C THR A 167 -16.82 -8.03 -16.45
N ARG A 168 -17.12 -9.32 -16.51
CA ARG A 168 -17.56 -10.14 -15.37
C ARG A 168 -16.48 -11.13 -14.99
N TYR A 169 -16.17 -11.21 -13.71
CA TYR A 169 -15.14 -12.13 -13.19
C TYR A 169 -15.39 -13.57 -13.67
N GLY A 170 -14.33 -14.19 -14.19
CA GLY A 170 -14.33 -15.57 -14.68
C GLY A 170 -15.06 -15.80 -16.01
N ASN A 171 -15.52 -14.75 -16.68
CA ASN A 171 -16.22 -14.85 -17.96
C ASN A 171 -15.40 -14.20 -19.08
N CYS A 172 -14.61 -15.01 -19.79
CA CYS A 172 -13.75 -14.59 -20.89
C CYS A 172 -14.51 -13.84 -21.99
N SER A 173 -15.68 -14.33 -22.39
CA SER A 173 -16.46 -13.70 -23.47
C SER A 173 -16.88 -12.27 -23.13
N SER A 174 -17.02 -11.95 -21.84
CA SER A 174 -17.36 -10.60 -21.37
C SER A 174 -16.20 -9.61 -21.42
N SER A 175 -14.96 -10.07 -21.49
CA SER A 175 -13.78 -9.19 -21.55
C SER A 175 -13.43 -8.73 -22.96
N LYS A 176 -13.92 -9.43 -23.99
CA LYS A 176 -13.59 -9.12 -25.39
C LYS A 176 -14.08 -7.72 -25.80
N GLY A 177 -13.15 -6.89 -26.31
CA GLY A 177 -13.42 -5.49 -26.68
C GLY A 177 -13.69 -4.59 -25.48
N ARG A 178 -13.15 -4.97 -24.31
CA ARG A 178 -13.23 -4.23 -23.03
C ARG A 178 -11.87 -3.91 -22.45
N GLU A 179 -10.83 -4.21 -23.18
CA GLU A 179 -9.45 -3.95 -22.83
C GLU A 179 -9.24 -2.45 -22.60
N VAL A 180 -8.51 -2.07 -21.55
CA VAL A 180 -8.13 -0.70 -21.24
C VAL A 180 -6.61 -0.58 -21.19
N GLU A 181 -6.08 0.45 -21.82
CA GLU A 181 -4.63 0.64 -21.94
C GLU A 181 -4.04 1.15 -20.62
N SER A 182 -2.92 0.57 -20.23
CA SER A 182 -2.17 1.00 -19.06
C SER A 182 -1.23 2.16 -19.36
N ILE A 183 -0.74 2.81 -18.33
CA ILE A 183 0.30 3.84 -18.43
C ILE A 183 1.59 3.30 -19.08
N ILE A 184 1.90 1.99 -18.96
CA ILE A 184 3.04 1.36 -19.65
C ILE A 184 2.86 1.45 -21.17
N VAL A 185 1.68 1.08 -21.69
CA VAL A 185 1.36 1.17 -23.12
C VAL A 185 1.51 2.61 -23.63
N HIS A 186 1.02 3.57 -22.87
CA HIS A 186 1.16 4.98 -23.26
C HIS A 186 2.61 5.47 -23.19
N ALA A 187 3.41 4.98 -22.23
CA ALA A 187 4.83 5.31 -22.11
C ALA A 187 5.64 4.75 -23.30
N GLU A 188 5.41 3.49 -23.67
CA GLU A 188 6.04 2.85 -24.84
C GLU A 188 5.73 3.63 -26.13
N ARG A 189 4.46 3.99 -26.35
CA ARG A 189 4.07 4.80 -27.54
C ARG A 189 4.72 6.17 -27.57
N ALA A 190 5.03 6.73 -26.41
CA ALA A 190 5.77 7.99 -26.30
C ALA A 190 7.30 7.79 -26.42
N GLY A 191 7.77 6.57 -26.71
CA GLY A 191 9.19 6.22 -26.84
C GLY A 191 9.96 6.25 -25.53
N LYS A 192 9.28 6.11 -24.39
CA LYS A 192 9.92 5.93 -23.08
C LYS A 192 10.19 4.47 -22.84
N SER A 193 11.24 4.17 -22.09
CA SER A 193 11.49 2.82 -21.58
C SER A 193 10.55 2.47 -20.44
N THR A 194 10.27 1.17 -20.24
CA THR A 194 9.36 0.71 -19.20
C THR A 194 9.92 -0.43 -18.38
N GLY A 195 9.46 -0.52 -17.12
CA GLY A 195 9.89 -1.57 -16.23
C GLY A 195 8.88 -1.93 -15.15
N ILE A 196 8.98 -3.18 -14.71
CA ILE A 196 8.19 -3.75 -13.60
C ILE A 196 9.15 -4.45 -12.63
N VAL A 197 9.07 -4.10 -11.36
CA VAL A 197 9.77 -4.75 -10.25
C VAL A 197 8.73 -5.12 -9.20
N THR A 198 8.75 -6.36 -8.73
CA THR A 198 7.84 -6.82 -7.67
C THR A 198 8.50 -7.85 -6.77
N THR A 199 8.07 -7.96 -5.53
CA THR A 199 8.39 -9.09 -4.65
C THR A 199 7.37 -10.23 -4.74
N ALA A 200 6.25 -10.02 -5.47
CA ALA A 200 5.29 -11.06 -5.83
C ALA A 200 5.71 -11.81 -7.11
N ARG A 201 4.82 -12.65 -7.66
CA ARG A 201 4.95 -13.15 -9.03
C ARG A 201 4.74 -12.00 -10.00
N VAL A 202 5.51 -11.92 -11.08
CA VAL A 202 5.31 -10.90 -12.12
C VAL A 202 3.95 -11.02 -12.81
N THR A 203 3.29 -12.18 -12.72
CA THR A 203 1.94 -12.47 -13.21
C THR A 203 0.84 -12.23 -12.17
N HIS A 204 1.19 -11.77 -10.95
CA HIS A 204 0.24 -11.51 -9.87
C HIS A 204 -0.69 -10.33 -10.19
N ALA A 205 -1.69 -10.14 -9.35
CA ALA A 205 -2.78 -9.20 -9.53
C ALA A 205 -2.34 -7.75 -9.78
N THR A 206 -1.32 -7.27 -9.08
CA THR A 206 -0.87 -5.88 -9.15
C THR A 206 -0.04 -5.58 -10.40
N PRO A 207 0.97 -6.39 -10.77
CA PRO A 207 1.74 -6.10 -11.99
C PRO A 207 0.98 -6.42 -13.27
N SER A 208 0.05 -7.38 -13.25
CA SER A 208 -0.60 -7.87 -14.47
C SER A 208 -1.42 -6.81 -15.24
N PRO A 209 -2.18 -5.87 -14.65
CA PRO A 209 -2.88 -4.84 -15.41
C PRO A 209 -1.96 -3.85 -16.13
N ALA A 210 -0.66 -3.86 -15.83
CA ALA A 210 0.31 -3.07 -16.57
C ALA A 210 0.45 -3.52 -18.03
N TYR A 211 0.18 -4.81 -18.32
CA TYR A 211 0.46 -5.40 -19.63
C TYR A 211 -0.60 -6.42 -20.10
N ALA A 212 -1.49 -6.91 -19.25
CA ALA A 212 -2.43 -7.97 -19.58
C ALA A 212 -3.89 -7.55 -19.42
N HIS A 213 -4.76 -8.28 -20.11
CA HIS A 213 -6.21 -8.12 -20.12
C HIS A 213 -6.86 -9.47 -19.84
N SER A 214 -7.48 -9.62 -18.65
CA SER A 214 -8.06 -10.91 -18.26
C SER A 214 -9.34 -10.73 -17.45
N ALA A 215 -10.32 -11.62 -17.66
CA ALA A 215 -11.51 -11.70 -16.85
C ALA A 215 -11.25 -12.32 -15.47
N ALA A 216 -10.05 -12.86 -15.20
CA ALA A 216 -9.69 -13.41 -13.91
C ALA A 216 -8.21 -13.30 -13.62
N ARG A 217 -7.85 -12.69 -12.49
CA ARG A 217 -6.47 -12.54 -12.01
C ARG A 217 -5.73 -13.86 -11.79
N GLY A 218 -6.48 -14.94 -11.61
CA GLY A 218 -5.92 -16.28 -11.39
C GLY A 218 -5.56 -17.02 -12.67
N TRP A 219 -5.79 -16.46 -13.86
CA TRP A 219 -5.39 -17.09 -15.12
C TRP A 219 -3.94 -16.75 -15.47
N GLU A 220 -3.02 -17.14 -14.58
CA GLU A 220 -1.60 -16.78 -14.68
C GLU A 220 -0.83 -17.65 -15.69
N ALA A 221 -1.23 -18.91 -15.90
CA ALA A 221 -0.70 -19.83 -16.90
C ALA A 221 -1.83 -20.52 -17.66
N ASP A 222 -1.54 -21.16 -18.78
CA ASP A 222 -2.53 -21.89 -19.58
C ASP A 222 -3.27 -22.98 -18.80
N SER A 223 -2.59 -23.59 -17.83
CA SER A 223 -3.18 -24.58 -16.92
C SER A 223 -4.26 -24.01 -16.00
N ASP A 224 -4.22 -22.70 -15.72
CA ASP A 224 -5.19 -22.00 -14.85
C ASP A 224 -6.46 -21.60 -15.62
N LEU A 225 -6.45 -21.64 -16.95
CA LEU A 225 -7.59 -21.28 -17.78
C LEU A 225 -8.75 -22.27 -17.59
N THR A 226 -9.96 -21.74 -17.44
CA THR A 226 -11.18 -22.56 -17.43
C THR A 226 -11.52 -23.07 -18.83
N ALA A 227 -12.40 -24.05 -18.93
CA ALA A 227 -12.92 -24.52 -20.23
C ALA A 227 -13.59 -23.36 -20.99
N GLU A 228 -14.37 -22.51 -20.30
CA GLU A 228 -15.00 -21.32 -20.89
C GLU A 228 -13.93 -20.37 -21.47
N ALA A 229 -12.83 -20.14 -20.75
CA ALA A 229 -11.75 -19.28 -21.21
C ALA A 229 -11.06 -19.83 -22.47
N ARG A 230 -10.77 -21.15 -22.51
CA ARG A 230 -10.18 -21.81 -23.70
C ARG A 230 -11.14 -21.80 -24.90
N ASP A 231 -12.41 -22.11 -24.68
CA ASP A 231 -13.44 -22.14 -25.74
C ASP A 231 -13.65 -20.75 -26.36
N ASN A 232 -13.43 -19.68 -25.59
CA ASN A 232 -13.50 -18.29 -26.06
C ASN A 232 -12.16 -17.68 -26.45
N ASN A 233 -11.08 -18.47 -26.53
CA ASN A 233 -9.73 -18.03 -26.91
C ASN A 233 -9.20 -16.87 -26.02
N CYS A 234 -9.38 -16.95 -24.70
CA CYS A 234 -8.61 -16.11 -23.78
C CYS A 234 -7.22 -16.71 -23.56
N THR A 235 -6.22 -15.85 -23.50
CA THR A 235 -4.84 -16.18 -23.21
C THR A 235 -4.52 -15.98 -21.74
N ASP A 236 -3.53 -16.71 -21.22
CA ASP A 236 -3.06 -16.52 -19.84
C ASP A 236 -2.15 -15.30 -19.71
N ILE A 237 -2.01 -14.82 -18.47
CA ILE A 237 -1.28 -13.59 -18.15
C ILE A 237 0.21 -13.70 -18.51
N ALA A 238 0.86 -14.87 -18.27
CA ALA A 238 2.27 -15.07 -18.63
C ALA A 238 2.47 -15.06 -20.15
N TYR A 239 1.54 -15.66 -20.89
CA TYR A 239 1.55 -15.62 -22.36
C TYR A 239 1.42 -14.18 -22.88
N GLN A 240 0.47 -13.41 -22.35
CA GLN A 240 0.29 -12.01 -22.74
C GLN A 240 1.53 -11.17 -22.47
N LEU A 241 2.24 -11.37 -21.34
CA LEU A 241 3.48 -10.65 -21.06
C LEU A 241 4.56 -10.86 -22.12
N VAL A 242 4.64 -12.06 -22.67
CA VAL A 242 5.71 -12.43 -23.60
C VAL A 242 5.34 -12.19 -25.06
N GLU A 243 4.09 -12.46 -25.43
CA GLU A 243 3.65 -12.52 -26.84
C GLU A 243 2.76 -11.33 -27.26
N GLU A 244 2.08 -10.69 -26.32
CA GLU A 244 1.05 -9.67 -26.64
C GLU A 244 1.34 -8.29 -26.04
N ALA A 245 2.16 -8.23 -24.96
CA ALA A 245 2.44 -7.01 -24.23
C ALA A 245 3.38 -6.06 -25.01
N PRO A 246 3.45 -4.78 -24.58
CA PRO A 246 4.50 -3.87 -25.00
C PRO A 246 5.91 -4.44 -24.75
N ASP A 247 6.90 -3.89 -25.42
CA ASP A 247 8.29 -4.35 -25.33
C ASP A 247 8.99 -3.85 -24.05
N ILE A 248 8.50 -4.31 -22.90
CA ILE A 248 8.98 -3.90 -21.57
C ILE A 248 10.44 -4.32 -21.40
N GLU A 249 11.32 -3.35 -21.11
CA GLU A 249 12.77 -3.58 -21.03
C GLU A 249 13.19 -4.30 -19.75
N VAL A 250 12.53 -4.02 -18.60
CA VAL A 250 12.91 -4.61 -17.31
C VAL A 250 11.72 -5.25 -16.63
N ILE A 251 11.80 -6.55 -16.38
CA ILE A 251 10.79 -7.31 -15.65
C ILE A 251 11.50 -8.13 -14.58
N MET A 252 11.24 -7.84 -13.31
CA MET A 252 11.87 -8.55 -12.20
C MET A 252 10.88 -8.89 -11.08
N GLY A 253 10.91 -10.14 -10.62
CA GLY A 253 10.07 -10.64 -9.53
C GLY A 253 10.15 -12.15 -9.38
N GLY A 254 9.08 -12.76 -8.86
CA GLY A 254 8.90 -14.21 -8.81
C GLY A 254 8.04 -14.73 -9.95
N GLY A 255 7.61 -15.99 -9.86
CA GLY A 255 6.61 -16.58 -10.76
C GLY A 255 7.16 -17.44 -11.90
N ARG A 256 8.43 -17.84 -11.83
CA ARG A 256 9.13 -18.63 -12.89
C ARG A 256 8.31 -19.81 -13.39
N ARG A 257 7.59 -20.54 -12.52
CA ARG A 257 6.79 -21.70 -12.90
C ARG A 257 5.67 -21.38 -13.90
N LYS A 258 5.15 -20.13 -13.95
CA LYS A 258 4.11 -19.71 -14.87
C LYS A 258 4.60 -19.60 -16.32
N PHE A 259 5.91 -19.52 -16.49
CA PHE A 259 6.59 -19.36 -17.79
C PHE A 259 7.14 -20.67 -18.35
N THR A 260 7.21 -21.73 -17.57
CA THR A 260 7.87 -22.99 -17.94
C THR A 260 6.91 -24.17 -17.98
N PRO A 261 7.13 -25.15 -18.89
CA PRO A 261 6.28 -26.32 -18.99
C PRO A 261 6.45 -27.27 -17.79
N ARG A 262 5.43 -28.06 -17.49
CA ARG A 262 5.47 -29.10 -16.42
C ARG A 262 6.58 -30.14 -16.62
N SER A 263 7.03 -30.34 -17.84
CA SER A 263 8.14 -31.26 -18.17
C SER A 263 9.50 -30.68 -17.77
N MET A 264 9.60 -29.40 -17.50
CA MET A 264 10.85 -28.72 -17.12
C MET A 264 10.95 -28.67 -15.59
N ALA A 265 12.05 -29.20 -15.05
CA ALA A 265 12.36 -29.06 -13.63
C ALA A 265 12.73 -27.61 -13.30
N ASP A 266 12.20 -27.09 -12.20
CA ASP A 266 12.59 -25.80 -11.68
C ASP A 266 13.98 -25.88 -11.01
N PRO A 267 14.88 -24.91 -11.21
CA PRO A 267 16.24 -24.95 -10.68
C PRO A 267 16.31 -25.00 -9.14
N GLU A 268 15.26 -24.59 -8.43
CA GLU A 268 15.21 -24.64 -6.97
C GLU A 268 14.39 -25.83 -6.48
N SER A 269 13.15 -25.97 -6.94
CA SER A 269 12.30 -27.09 -6.55
C SER A 269 11.02 -27.17 -7.41
N GLY A 270 10.55 -28.40 -7.67
CA GLY A 270 9.31 -28.62 -8.42
C GLY A 270 9.50 -28.53 -9.93
N SER A 271 8.49 -28.06 -10.64
CA SER A 271 8.44 -27.93 -12.09
C SER A 271 7.60 -26.72 -12.51
N GLY A 272 7.61 -26.43 -13.80
CA GLY A 272 6.70 -25.44 -14.38
C GLY A 272 5.22 -25.81 -14.24
N ASP A 273 4.35 -24.83 -14.50
CA ASP A 273 2.88 -25.00 -14.41
C ASP A 273 2.24 -25.20 -15.80
N ARG A 274 2.93 -24.89 -16.91
CA ARG A 274 2.31 -24.87 -18.24
C ARG A 274 2.01 -26.26 -18.78
N ASP A 275 0.79 -26.45 -19.28
CA ASP A 275 0.29 -27.68 -19.91
C ASP A 275 0.49 -27.68 -21.43
N ASP A 276 0.65 -26.49 -22.06
CA ASP A 276 0.87 -26.34 -23.52
C ASP A 276 2.28 -26.73 -23.96
N GLY A 277 3.19 -27.02 -23.04
CA GLY A 277 4.56 -27.39 -23.32
C GLY A 277 5.47 -26.25 -23.76
N VAL A 278 5.02 -25.00 -23.66
CA VAL A 278 5.75 -23.81 -24.12
C VAL A 278 6.70 -23.31 -23.05
N ASP A 279 7.96 -23.07 -23.40
CA ASP A 279 8.93 -22.31 -22.61
C ASP A 279 8.86 -20.84 -22.99
N LEU A 280 8.13 -20.05 -22.19
CA LEU A 280 7.97 -18.61 -22.43
C LEU A 280 9.24 -17.81 -22.09
N ILE A 281 10.13 -18.33 -21.23
CA ILE A 281 11.42 -17.68 -20.96
C ILE A 281 12.29 -17.73 -22.23
N GLN A 282 12.39 -18.90 -22.86
CA GLN A 282 13.13 -19.04 -24.12
C GLN A 282 12.51 -18.17 -25.23
N ARG A 283 11.19 -18.17 -25.36
CA ARG A 283 10.50 -17.31 -26.34
C ARG A 283 10.77 -15.83 -26.10
N TRP A 284 10.73 -15.38 -24.83
CA TRP A 284 11.06 -14.00 -24.50
C TRP A 284 12.49 -13.64 -24.94
N GLN A 285 13.48 -14.53 -24.68
CA GLN A 285 14.86 -14.30 -25.11
C GLN A 285 14.98 -14.23 -26.63
N ASP A 286 14.32 -15.14 -27.35
CA ASP A 286 14.38 -15.23 -28.80
C ASP A 286 13.67 -14.04 -29.51
N SER A 287 12.71 -13.41 -28.85
CA SER A 287 11.95 -12.28 -29.39
C SER A 287 12.70 -10.95 -29.37
N LYS A 288 13.75 -10.81 -28.51
CA LYS A 288 14.41 -9.52 -28.31
C LYS A 288 15.45 -9.21 -29.37
N SER A 289 15.40 -7.97 -29.87
CA SER A 289 16.34 -7.49 -30.91
C SER A 289 17.66 -6.93 -30.35
N GLY A 290 17.71 -6.67 -29.02
CA GLY A 290 18.87 -6.15 -28.29
C GLY A 290 19.53 -7.18 -27.39
N THR A 291 20.41 -6.70 -26.49
CA THR A 291 21.06 -7.55 -25.49
C THR A 291 20.07 -7.94 -24.40
N ALA A 292 19.50 -9.13 -24.50
CA ALA A 292 18.58 -9.69 -23.51
C ALA A 292 19.30 -10.58 -22.50
N ARG A 293 18.93 -10.45 -21.23
CA ARG A 293 19.43 -11.26 -20.13
C ARG A 293 18.26 -11.86 -19.35
N TYR A 294 18.32 -13.18 -19.15
CA TYR A 294 17.47 -13.87 -18.19
C TYR A 294 18.30 -14.28 -16.97
N VAL A 295 17.80 -14.00 -15.78
CA VAL A 295 18.44 -14.35 -14.51
C VAL A 295 17.41 -14.90 -13.52
N TRP A 296 17.83 -15.84 -12.65
CA TRP A 296 16.95 -16.44 -11.67
C TRP A 296 17.54 -16.49 -10.24
N ASN A 297 18.81 -16.11 -10.08
CA ASN A 297 19.51 -16.11 -8.80
C ASN A 297 20.33 -14.84 -8.58
N GLY A 298 20.76 -14.60 -7.35
CA GLY A 298 21.49 -13.38 -6.99
C GLY A 298 22.87 -13.27 -7.63
N THR A 299 23.56 -14.38 -7.88
CA THR A 299 24.87 -14.35 -8.54
C THR A 299 24.75 -13.86 -9.98
N ASP A 300 23.83 -14.44 -10.76
CA ASP A 300 23.59 -14.00 -12.14
C ASP A 300 23.08 -12.58 -12.20
N PHE A 301 22.19 -12.19 -11.27
CA PHE A 301 21.69 -10.82 -11.17
C PHE A 301 22.81 -9.81 -10.91
N ARG A 302 23.73 -10.08 -9.98
CA ARG A 302 24.88 -9.20 -9.71
C ARG A 302 25.77 -9.02 -10.92
N ASN A 303 25.92 -10.07 -11.75
CA ASN A 303 26.75 -10.06 -12.95
C ASN A 303 26.11 -9.36 -14.15
N VAL A 304 24.83 -8.96 -14.09
CA VAL A 304 24.21 -8.15 -15.15
C VAL A 304 24.86 -6.77 -15.17
N ASP A 305 25.52 -6.44 -16.26
CA ASP A 305 26.02 -5.10 -16.53
C ASP A 305 24.89 -4.24 -17.12
N PRO A 306 24.40 -3.21 -16.41
CA PRO A 306 23.28 -2.39 -16.86
C PRO A 306 23.59 -1.58 -18.13
N ASP A 307 24.86 -1.21 -18.34
CA ASP A 307 25.24 -0.37 -19.48
C ASP A 307 25.12 -1.13 -20.81
N SER A 308 25.40 -2.43 -20.78
CA SER A 308 25.35 -3.30 -21.97
C SER A 308 24.07 -4.15 -22.09
N THR A 309 23.14 -4.06 -21.15
CA THR A 309 21.89 -4.84 -21.13
C THR A 309 20.73 -3.96 -21.57
N ASP A 310 20.02 -4.36 -22.63
CA ASP A 310 18.83 -3.64 -23.12
C ASP A 310 17.57 -4.20 -22.47
N TYR A 311 17.47 -5.53 -22.34
CA TYR A 311 16.33 -6.23 -21.77
C TYR A 311 16.74 -7.15 -20.63
N LEU A 312 16.04 -7.06 -19.51
CA LEU A 312 16.29 -7.89 -18.31
C LEU A 312 15.01 -8.56 -17.83
N LEU A 313 14.99 -9.90 -17.88
CA LEU A 313 13.98 -10.73 -17.23
C LEU A 313 14.60 -11.43 -16.02
N GLY A 314 14.16 -11.09 -14.82
CA GLY A 314 14.56 -11.70 -13.55
C GLY A 314 13.40 -12.43 -12.90
N LEU A 315 13.42 -13.77 -12.86
CA LEU A 315 12.41 -14.57 -12.19
C LEU A 315 13.06 -15.38 -11.07
N PHE A 316 13.15 -14.77 -9.88
CA PHE A 316 14.02 -15.24 -8.80
C PHE A 316 13.45 -16.40 -7.98
N GLU A 317 12.13 -16.61 -8.04
CA GLU A 317 11.45 -17.70 -7.35
C GLU A 317 10.46 -18.41 -8.27
N SER A 318 10.21 -19.67 -7.99
CA SER A 318 9.17 -20.46 -8.66
C SER A 318 7.79 -19.83 -8.49
N SER A 319 7.49 -19.29 -7.28
CA SER A 319 6.28 -18.55 -6.94
C SER A 319 6.63 -17.12 -6.53
N HIS A 320 6.12 -16.63 -5.41
CA HIS A 320 6.51 -15.32 -4.87
C HIS A 320 7.94 -15.35 -4.34
N MET A 321 8.65 -14.22 -4.37
CA MET A 321 9.97 -14.08 -3.75
C MET A 321 9.89 -14.33 -2.24
N LYS A 322 11.01 -14.68 -1.62
CA LYS A 322 11.10 -14.87 -0.16
C LYS A 322 10.74 -13.56 0.56
N PHE A 323 10.13 -13.68 1.73
CA PHE A 323 10.00 -12.52 2.61
C PHE A 323 11.39 -11.98 3.00
N SER A 324 11.50 -10.66 3.12
CA SER A 324 12.72 -10.01 3.60
C SER A 324 13.24 -10.60 4.91
N ALA A 325 12.32 -10.99 5.81
CA ALA A 325 12.64 -11.67 7.05
C ALA A 325 13.20 -13.10 6.87
N ASP A 326 12.99 -13.73 5.71
CA ASP A 326 13.42 -15.09 5.39
C ASP A 326 14.63 -15.14 4.44
N ARG A 327 14.95 -14.02 3.78
CA ARG A 327 15.94 -13.92 2.69
C ARG A 327 17.36 -14.40 3.08
N THR A 328 17.79 -14.19 4.32
CA THR A 328 19.13 -14.60 4.77
C THR A 328 19.35 -16.12 4.73
N SER A 329 18.30 -16.89 4.62
CA SER A 329 18.34 -18.36 4.50
C SER A 329 18.11 -18.87 3.08
N ASP A 330 18.02 -17.98 2.11
CA ASP A 330 17.80 -18.33 0.70
C ASP A 330 19.11 -18.76 0.02
N PRO A 331 19.21 -20.03 -0.46
CA PRO A 331 20.40 -20.50 -1.17
C PRO A 331 20.64 -19.83 -2.52
N ALA A 332 19.59 -19.35 -3.18
CA ALA A 332 19.68 -18.66 -4.48
C ALA A 332 20.13 -17.20 -4.32
N GLU A 333 20.17 -16.69 -3.07
CA GLU A 333 20.58 -15.31 -2.77
C GLU A 333 19.80 -14.27 -3.59
N GLU A 334 18.48 -14.44 -3.71
CA GLU A 334 17.66 -13.52 -4.51
C GLU A 334 17.86 -12.05 -4.10
N PRO A 335 17.79 -11.08 -5.06
CA PRO A 335 18.06 -9.68 -4.77
C PRO A 335 16.97 -9.05 -3.89
N THR A 336 17.32 -7.99 -3.17
CA THR A 336 16.34 -7.15 -2.48
C THR A 336 15.54 -6.31 -3.48
N ILE A 337 14.34 -5.85 -3.09
CA ILE A 337 13.57 -4.92 -3.91
C ILE A 337 14.33 -3.63 -4.20
N ALA A 338 15.16 -3.17 -3.26
CA ALA A 338 16.04 -2.01 -3.44
C ALA A 338 17.13 -2.27 -4.51
N ASP A 339 17.73 -3.49 -4.53
CA ASP A 339 18.71 -3.86 -5.55
C ASP A 339 18.06 -3.97 -6.94
N MET A 340 16.87 -4.57 -7.02
CA MET A 340 16.10 -4.66 -8.27
C MET A 340 15.73 -3.26 -8.77
N THR A 341 15.24 -2.38 -7.90
CA THR A 341 14.92 -0.98 -8.25
C THR A 341 16.13 -0.24 -8.79
N ARG A 342 17.29 -0.38 -8.14
CA ARG A 342 18.55 0.22 -8.60
C ARG A 342 18.94 -0.25 -9.99
N LYS A 343 18.91 -1.56 -10.22
CA LYS A 343 19.25 -2.16 -11.51
C LYS A 343 18.27 -1.72 -12.60
N ALA A 344 16.97 -1.68 -12.30
CA ALA A 344 15.95 -1.20 -13.22
C ALA A 344 16.20 0.24 -13.64
N ILE A 345 16.41 1.15 -12.67
CA ILE A 345 16.69 2.56 -12.97
C ILE A 345 17.97 2.70 -13.82
N GLN A 346 19.04 1.95 -13.52
CA GLN A 346 20.28 1.98 -14.30
C GLN A 346 20.08 1.58 -15.76
N ILE A 347 19.25 0.57 -16.02
CA ILE A 347 18.96 0.13 -17.40
C ILE A 347 18.06 1.16 -18.11
N LEU A 348 16.95 1.55 -17.46
CA LEU A 348 15.91 2.38 -18.08
C LEU A 348 16.36 3.83 -18.33
N GLN A 349 17.22 4.40 -17.48
CA GLN A 349 17.70 5.78 -17.63
C GLN A 349 18.60 6.01 -18.85
N LYS A 350 19.04 4.95 -19.53
CA LYS A 350 19.77 5.05 -20.82
C LYS A 350 18.91 5.70 -21.90
N ASN A 351 17.58 5.55 -21.78
CA ASN A 351 16.66 6.18 -22.72
C ASN A 351 16.57 7.70 -22.45
N THR A 352 16.95 8.49 -23.43
CA THR A 352 16.94 9.95 -23.34
C THR A 352 15.53 10.55 -23.27
N ASN A 353 14.49 9.81 -23.69
CA ASN A 353 13.08 10.17 -23.53
C ASN A 353 12.55 9.90 -22.12
N GLY A 354 13.35 9.21 -21.27
CA GLY A 354 12.98 8.83 -19.92
C GLY A 354 12.23 7.51 -19.85
N PHE A 355 11.60 7.23 -18.70
CA PHE A 355 11.01 5.94 -18.43
C PHE A 355 9.79 6.00 -17.50
N PHE A 356 9.00 4.92 -17.51
CA PHE A 356 8.04 4.56 -16.47
C PHE A 356 8.51 3.29 -15.75
N LEU A 357 8.48 3.28 -14.42
CA LEU A 357 8.84 2.12 -13.61
C LEU A 357 7.79 1.89 -12.52
N LEU A 358 7.20 0.69 -12.51
CA LEU A 358 6.39 0.18 -11.40
C LEU A 358 7.29 -0.61 -10.45
N VAL A 359 7.26 -0.29 -9.16
CA VAL A 359 7.95 -1.02 -8.09
C VAL A 359 6.94 -1.43 -7.03
N GLU A 360 6.73 -2.73 -6.85
CA GLU A 360 5.73 -3.26 -5.94
C GLU A 360 6.35 -4.03 -4.79
N GLY A 361 6.01 -3.63 -3.55
CA GLY A 361 6.20 -4.41 -2.33
C GLY A 361 5.04 -5.39 -2.14
N GLY A 362 4.92 -6.39 -3.03
CA GLY A 362 3.76 -7.29 -3.08
C GLY A 362 3.67 -8.27 -1.90
N ARG A 363 4.76 -8.45 -1.14
CA ARG A 363 4.77 -9.37 0.00
C ARG A 363 4.28 -8.73 1.30
N ILE A 364 4.04 -7.43 1.35
CA ILE A 364 3.44 -6.75 2.51
C ILE A 364 2.05 -7.36 2.78
N ASP A 365 1.21 -7.42 1.76
CA ASP A 365 -0.12 -8.03 1.77
C ASP A 365 -0.08 -9.49 2.27
N HIS A 366 0.80 -10.31 1.71
CA HIS A 366 0.94 -11.70 2.12
C HIS A 366 1.33 -11.85 3.60
N GLY A 367 2.18 -10.96 4.12
CA GLY A 367 2.50 -10.89 5.54
C GLY A 367 1.27 -10.57 6.40
N HIS A 368 0.44 -9.63 5.93
CA HIS A 368 -0.81 -9.28 6.58
C HIS A 368 -1.84 -10.41 6.50
N HIS A 369 -2.02 -11.04 5.36
CA HIS A 369 -2.90 -12.21 5.20
C HIS A 369 -2.56 -13.33 6.18
N GLY A 370 -1.26 -13.58 6.42
CA GLY A 370 -0.77 -14.51 7.43
C GLY A 370 -1.00 -14.07 8.88
N ALA A 371 -1.44 -12.83 9.12
CA ALA A 371 -1.41 -12.14 10.41
C ALA A 371 0.01 -12.09 11.02
N THR A 372 1.06 -12.18 10.18
CA THR A 372 2.48 -12.13 10.57
C THR A 372 3.01 -10.71 10.42
N ALA A 373 2.74 -9.86 11.42
CA ALA A 373 3.09 -8.43 11.34
C ALA A 373 4.61 -8.22 11.17
N VAL A 374 5.46 -9.10 11.70
CA VAL A 374 6.91 -9.02 11.50
C VAL A 374 7.23 -9.05 10.00
N LYS A 375 6.68 -10.02 9.26
CA LYS A 375 6.90 -10.16 7.82
C LYS A 375 6.37 -8.94 7.06
N ALA A 376 5.14 -8.51 7.33
CA ALA A 376 4.52 -7.35 6.67
C ALA A 376 5.31 -6.05 6.87
N LEU A 377 5.77 -5.79 8.10
CA LEU A 377 6.50 -4.56 8.40
C LEU A 377 7.94 -4.58 7.88
N GLU A 378 8.62 -5.74 7.88
CA GLU A 378 9.94 -5.88 7.24
C GLU A 378 9.87 -5.66 5.72
N GLU A 379 8.81 -6.14 5.05
CA GLU A 379 8.55 -5.85 3.64
C GLU A 379 8.29 -4.36 3.38
N THR A 380 7.56 -3.70 4.29
CA THR A 380 7.30 -2.25 4.19
C THR A 380 8.60 -1.44 4.34
N VAL A 381 9.48 -1.84 5.26
CA VAL A 381 10.80 -1.22 5.42
C VAL A 381 11.65 -1.46 4.16
N ALA A 382 11.60 -2.65 3.57
CA ALA A 382 12.32 -2.95 2.33
C ALA A 382 11.81 -2.11 1.15
N LEU A 383 10.50 -1.87 1.04
CA LEU A 383 9.93 -0.96 0.04
C LEU A 383 10.41 0.48 0.26
N ASP A 384 10.46 0.94 1.51
CA ASP A 384 10.98 2.27 1.85
C ASP A 384 12.46 2.44 1.47
N ASP A 385 13.26 1.37 1.60
CA ASP A 385 14.65 1.37 1.13
C ASP A 385 14.73 1.46 -0.40
N ALA A 386 13.78 0.88 -1.14
CA ALA A 386 13.69 1.04 -2.60
C ALA A 386 13.27 2.47 -2.99
N VAL A 387 12.37 3.11 -2.24
CA VAL A 387 12.04 4.53 -2.40
C VAL A 387 13.28 5.40 -2.21
N GLN A 388 14.10 5.10 -1.18
CA GLN A 388 15.35 5.82 -0.95
C GLN A 388 16.30 5.69 -2.15
N VAL A 389 16.41 4.50 -2.75
CA VAL A 389 17.22 4.28 -3.97
C VAL A 389 16.78 5.21 -5.10
N ALA A 390 15.48 5.33 -5.38
CA ALA A 390 14.99 6.21 -6.43
C ALA A 390 15.29 7.69 -6.12
N LYS A 391 15.12 8.12 -4.87
CA LYS A 391 15.45 9.48 -4.43
C LYS A 391 16.94 9.81 -4.58
N ASP A 392 17.81 8.83 -4.36
CA ASP A 392 19.26 9.02 -4.49
C ASP A 392 19.73 9.07 -5.96
N MET A 393 18.98 8.39 -6.86
CA MET A 393 19.38 8.25 -8.27
C MET A 393 18.71 9.25 -9.20
N LEU A 394 17.55 9.79 -8.84
CA LEU A 394 16.72 10.62 -9.71
C LEU A 394 16.60 12.05 -9.19
N SER A 395 16.46 12.99 -10.13
CA SER A 395 16.23 14.39 -9.80
C SER A 395 14.73 14.69 -9.79
N THR A 396 14.23 15.27 -8.71
CA THR A 396 12.83 15.73 -8.63
C THR A 396 12.53 16.94 -9.52
N SER A 397 13.52 17.48 -10.25
CA SER A 397 13.28 18.50 -11.26
C SER A 397 12.58 17.96 -12.51
N ASP A 398 12.79 16.68 -12.85
CA ASP A 398 12.29 16.02 -14.05
C ASP A 398 11.79 14.58 -13.82
N SER A 399 11.79 14.11 -12.59
CA SER A 399 11.33 12.77 -12.23
C SER A 399 10.23 12.86 -11.18
N LEU A 400 9.07 12.29 -11.49
CA LEU A 400 7.93 12.16 -10.57
C LEU A 400 8.06 10.82 -9.83
N ILE A 401 8.14 10.88 -8.51
CA ILE A 401 8.09 9.73 -7.61
C ILE A 401 6.74 9.75 -6.91
N VAL A 402 6.00 8.65 -7.00
CA VAL A 402 4.71 8.44 -6.32
C VAL A 402 4.81 7.18 -5.47
N VAL A 403 4.41 7.25 -4.21
CA VAL A 403 4.30 6.11 -3.30
C VAL A 403 2.84 6.01 -2.85
N THR A 404 2.24 4.85 -2.98
CA THR A 404 0.88 4.61 -2.51
C THR A 404 0.67 3.15 -2.14
N ALA A 405 -0.55 2.81 -1.76
CA ALA A 405 -1.03 1.44 -1.59
C ALA A 405 -2.25 1.20 -2.48
N ASP A 406 -2.56 -0.04 -2.71
CA ASP A 406 -3.75 -0.47 -3.44
C ASP A 406 -4.97 -0.57 -2.51
N HIS A 407 -4.79 -1.07 -1.32
CA HIS A 407 -5.76 -1.13 -0.21
C HIS A 407 -5.01 -1.23 1.14
N SER A 408 -5.76 -1.39 2.22
CA SER A 408 -5.27 -1.63 3.56
C SER A 408 -5.56 -3.06 4.02
N HIS A 409 -5.10 -3.40 5.22
CA HIS A 409 -5.43 -4.60 5.97
C HIS A 409 -6.01 -4.26 7.34
N THR A 410 -6.65 -5.26 7.98
CA THR A 410 -7.26 -5.11 9.31
C THR A 410 -6.24 -4.98 10.45
N LEU A 411 -5.01 -4.55 10.15
CA LEU A 411 -3.97 -4.28 11.15
C LEU A 411 -4.33 -3.07 12.00
N ALA A 412 -4.36 -3.24 13.31
CA ALA A 412 -4.55 -2.17 14.28
C ALA A 412 -3.30 -2.00 15.14
N PHE A 413 -2.94 -0.74 15.40
CA PHE A 413 -1.93 -0.33 16.36
C PHE A 413 -2.65 0.21 17.60
N ALA A 414 -2.65 -0.54 18.71
CA ALA A 414 -3.57 -0.34 19.81
C ALA A 414 -2.89 -0.44 21.19
N GLY A 415 -3.66 -0.06 22.24
CA GLY A 415 -3.20 0.00 23.62
C GLY A 415 -2.55 1.34 23.94
N TYR A 416 -1.93 1.40 25.11
CA TYR A 416 -1.21 2.58 25.57
C TYR A 416 0.25 2.24 25.91
N PRO A 417 1.03 1.65 24.97
CA PRO A 417 2.44 1.39 25.22
C PRO A 417 3.20 2.70 25.42
N ASP A 418 4.22 2.68 26.26
CA ASP A 418 5.12 3.82 26.39
C ASP A 418 5.85 4.08 25.06
N ARG A 419 6.25 5.34 24.81
CA ARG A 419 7.13 5.67 23.68
C ARG A 419 8.40 4.83 23.70
N GLY A 420 8.81 4.30 22.55
CA GLY A 420 9.94 3.37 22.43
C GLY A 420 9.63 1.94 22.89
N HIS A 421 8.38 1.62 23.21
CA HIS A 421 7.99 0.24 23.45
C HIS A 421 8.24 -0.61 22.19
N PRO A 422 8.82 -1.82 22.31
CA PRO A 422 9.03 -2.67 21.15
C PRO A 422 7.75 -2.87 20.35
N ILE A 423 7.77 -2.56 19.05
CA ILE A 423 6.56 -2.57 18.22
C ILE A 423 5.89 -3.94 18.16
N PHE A 424 6.66 -5.02 18.23
CA PHE A 424 6.14 -6.39 18.33
C PHE A 424 5.93 -6.84 19.78
N GLY A 425 5.97 -5.91 20.73
CA GLY A 425 5.85 -6.18 22.16
C GLY A 425 4.42 -6.52 22.58
N LYS A 426 4.33 -6.91 23.86
CA LYS A 426 3.07 -7.16 24.54
C LYS A 426 2.72 -5.98 25.42
N ASN A 427 1.50 -5.50 25.30
CA ASN A 427 0.96 -4.58 26.29
C ASN A 427 0.72 -5.36 27.58
N VAL A 428 1.54 -5.05 28.57
CA VAL A 428 1.26 -5.38 29.96
C VAL A 428 0.78 -4.09 30.56
N TYR A 429 -0.49 -4.01 30.90
CA TYR A 429 -1.00 -2.85 31.58
C TYR A 429 -0.24 -2.69 32.90
N LYS A 430 0.59 -1.66 33.01
CA LYS A 430 1.46 -1.41 34.17
C LYS A 430 0.71 -0.93 35.41
N TYR A 431 -0.55 -0.62 35.25
CA TYR A 431 -1.37 -0.24 36.37
C TYR A 431 -1.78 -1.54 37.05
N SER A 432 -1.38 -1.67 38.29
CA SER A 432 -1.63 -2.81 39.20
C SER A 432 -3.13 -3.06 39.49
N ASN A 433 -4.00 -2.62 38.59
CA ASN A 433 -5.41 -2.94 38.61
C ASN A 433 -5.64 -4.09 37.58
N PRO A 434 -5.95 -5.30 38.04
CA PRO A 434 -6.25 -6.45 37.18
C PRO A 434 -7.52 -6.24 36.32
N ASP A 435 -8.17 -5.09 36.43
CA ASP A 435 -9.47 -4.81 35.80
C ASP A 435 -9.38 -4.30 34.34
N TYR A 436 -8.19 -4.10 33.78
CA TYR A 436 -8.08 -3.54 32.42
C TYR A 436 -8.11 -4.56 31.29
N THR A 437 -7.71 -5.80 31.51
CA THR A 437 -8.08 -6.93 30.68
C THR A 437 -8.96 -7.84 31.55
N TRP A 438 -10.20 -8.03 31.18
CA TRP A 438 -11.17 -8.81 31.95
C TRP A 438 -10.64 -10.20 32.36
N ASP A 439 -9.72 -10.73 31.56
CA ASP A 439 -9.08 -12.03 31.75
C ASP A 439 -7.68 -11.95 32.41
N GLY A 440 -7.15 -10.75 32.64
CA GLY A 440 -5.81 -10.52 33.21
C GLY A 440 -4.65 -10.97 32.29
N LEU A 441 -4.92 -11.26 31.02
CA LEU A 441 -3.92 -11.76 30.09
C LEU A 441 -3.31 -10.63 29.24
N PRO A 442 -2.00 -10.69 28.90
CA PRO A 442 -1.39 -9.73 28.00
C PRO A 442 -1.96 -9.83 26.58
N TYR A 443 -1.81 -8.76 25.82
CA TYR A 443 -2.12 -8.71 24.39
C TYR A 443 -1.02 -7.98 23.62
N THR A 444 -0.93 -8.21 22.31
CA THR A 444 0.09 -7.59 21.46
C THR A 444 -0.27 -6.14 21.13
N THR A 445 0.74 -5.28 21.00
CA THR A 445 0.56 -3.89 20.52
C THR A 445 -0.06 -3.85 19.12
N LEU A 446 0.30 -4.82 18.27
CA LEU A 446 -0.28 -5.01 16.95
C LEU A 446 -1.34 -6.10 17.00
N LEU A 447 -2.51 -5.81 16.45
CA LEU A 447 -3.66 -6.69 16.41
C LEU A 447 -4.23 -6.72 15.00
N TYR A 448 -4.99 -7.78 14.68
CA TYR A 448 -5.80 -7.82 13.45
C TYR A 448 -7.29 -7.89 13.78
N GLY A 449 -8.12 -7.22 12.99
CA GLY A 449 -9.58 -7.29 13.12
C GLY A 449 -10.12 -8.70 12.90
N ASN A 450 -9.47 -9.47 12.01
CA ASN A 450 -9.78 -10.88 11.73
C ASN A 450 -8.51 -11.62 11.29
N GLY A 451 -8.56 -12.95 11.22
CA GLY A 451 -7.44 -13.75 10.67
C GLY A 451 -7.06 -14.94 11.52
N ALA A 452 -5.94 -15.57 11.11
CA ALA A 452 -5.46 -16.83 11.67
C ALA A 452 -4.82 -16.72 13.07
N GLY A 453 -4.63 -15.50 13.57
CA GLY A 453 -4.13 -15.25 14.94
C GLY A 453 -5.20 -15.34 16.02
N TYR A 454 -6.44 -15.67 15.66
CA TYR A 454 -7.50 -15.92 16.62
C TYR A 454 -7.21 -17.22 17.40
N GLY A 455 -7.05 -17.10 18.72
CA GLY A 455 -6.77 -18.23 19.59
C GLY A 455 -7.63 -18.20 20.85
N LEU A 456 -8.35 -19.29 21.12
CA LEU A 456 -9.06 -19.51 22.37
C LEU A 456 -8.39 -20.63 23.15
N ALA A 457 -8.35 -20.48 24.47
CA ALA A 457 -7.94 -21.50 25.42
C ALA A 457 -9.14 -21.87 26.29
N GLU A 458 -9.35 -23.16 26.47
CA GLU A 458 -10.33 -23.68 27.42
C GLU A 458 -9.67 -23.97 28.74
N THR A 459 -10.18 -23.40 29.82
CA THR A 459 -9.74 -23.68 31.18
C THR A 459 -10.91 -24.23 31.99
N THR A 460 -10.76 -25.42 32.56
CA THR A 460 -11.78 -26.00 33.44
C THR A 460 -11.43 -25.66 34.89
N ARG A 461 -12.32 -24.96 35.57
CA ARG A 461 -12.24 -24.73 37.02
C ARG A 461 -13.46 -25.38 37.68
N GLY A 462 -13.21 -26.45 38.43
CA GLY A 462 -14.29 -27.29 38.96
C GLY A 462 -15.10 -27.93 37.83
N ASN A 463 -16.42 -27.75 37.82
CA ASN A 463 -17.33 -28.29 36.79
C ASN A 463 -17.65 -27.29 35.69
N THR A 464 -16.95 -26.15 35.59
CA THR A 464 -17.24 -25.09 34.62
C THR A 464 -16.05 -24.93 33.67
N THR A 465 -16.30 -25.04 32.37
CA THR A 465 -15.32 -24.70 31.35
C THR A 465 -15.44 -23.22 31.02
N HIS A 466 -14.35 -22.50 31.15
CA HIS A 466 -14.21 -21.10 30.77
C HIS A 466 -13.41 -21.04 29.45
N VAL A 467 -13.90 -20.28 28.51
CA VAL A 467 -13.21 -19.98 27.25
C VAL A 467 -12.56 -18.60 27.40
N THR A 468 -11.25 -18.54 27.23
CA THR A 468 -10.47 -17.31 27.34
C THR A 468 -9.59 -17.13 26.10
N ARG A 469 -9.01 -15.94 25.92
CA ARG A 469 -7.94 -15.74 24.94
C ARG A 469 -6.73 -16.64 25.30
N GLN A 470 -5.95 -16.99 24.28
CA GLN A 470 -4.66 -17.65 24.51
C GLN A 470 -3.77 -16.79 25.42
N ASN A 471 -3.19 -17.39 26.43
CA ASN A 471 -2.18 -16.71 27.24
C ASN A 471 -0.85 -16.64 26.47
N ILE A 472 -0.40 -15.42 26.17
CA ILE A 472 0.83 -15.15 25.44
C ILE A 472 1.98 -14.66 26.34
N THR A 473 1.87 -14.79 27.67
CA THR A 473 2.86 -14.25 28.63
C THR A 473 4.28 -14.71 28.25
N ASP A 474 4.47 -15.98 27.95
CA ASP A 474 5.79 -16.57 27.66
C ASP A 474 6.05 -16.74 26.15
N VAL A 475 5.19 -16.19 25.29
CA VAL A 475 5.32 -16.30 23.83
C VAL A 475 6.26 -15.20 23.31
N ASN A 476 7.19 -15.54 22.40
CA ASN A 476 7.98 -14.56 21.66
C ASN A 476 7.14 -13.96 20.54
N THR A 477 6.57 -12.78 20.77
CA THR A 477 5.71 -12.07 19.80
C THR A 477 6.49 -11.32 18.71
N ALA A 478 7.82 -11.28 18.80
CA ALA A 478 8.72 -10.76 17.77
C ALA A 478 9.27 -11.86 16.83
N ASP A 479 8.84 -13.11 17.01
CA ASP A 479 9.15 -14.18 16.06
C ASP A 479 8.47 -13.91 14.72
N LYS A 480 9.19 -14.10 13.61
CA LYS A 480 8.66 -13.84 12.26
C LYS A 480 7.49 -14.75 11.88
N GLU A 481 7.35 -15.90 12.51
CA GLU A 481 6.23 -16.83 12.30
C GLU A 481 5.08 -16.61 13.30
N TYR A 482 5.25 -15.70 14.27
CA TYR A 482 4.20 -15.38 15.21
C TYR A 482 3.03 -14.71 14.51
N ARG A 483 1.82 -15.26 14.72
CA ARG A 483 0.57 -14.67 14.23
C ARG A 483 0.00 -13.75 15.30
N GLN A 484 -0.12 -12.47 14.96
CA GLN A 484 -0.68 -11.47 15.88
C GLN A 484 -2.13 -11.80 16.21
N GLN A 485 -2.54 -11.49 17.42
CA GLN A 485 -3.89 -11.79 17.89
C GLN A 485 -4.95 -11.15 16.98
N SER A 486 -5.98 -11.92 16.64
CA SER A 486 -7.11 -11.49 15.79
C SER A 486 -8.42 -11.57 16.57
N ALA A 487 -9.36 -10.64 16.28
CA ALA A 487 -10.64 -10.59 16.98
C ALA A 487 -11.66 -11.60 16.40
N VAL A 488 -11.66 -11.83 15.08
CA VAL A 488 -12.57 -12.74 14.40
C VAL A 488 -11.80 -13.91 13.78
N PRO A 489 -12.24 -15.18 14.00
CA PRO A 489 -11.54 -16.35 13.48
C PRO A 489 -11.74 -16.49 11.96
N LEU A 490 -10.68 -16.31 11.20
CA LEU A 490 -10.60 -16.61 9.77
C LEU A 490 -9.28 -17.33 9.48
N GLN A 491 -9.21 -18.06 8.37
CA GLN A 491 -7.96 -18.72 7.94
C GLN A 491 -6.89 -17.71 7.50
N SER A 492 -7.32 -16.56 7.00
CA SER A 492 -6.50 -15.46 6.50
C SER A 492 -7.09 -14.14 6.97
N ALA A 493 -6.26 -13.16 7.33
CA ALA A 493 -6.73 -11.80 7.57
C ALA A 493 -7.20 -11.19 6.25
N THR A 494 -8.30 -10.43 6.30
CA THR A 494 -8.85 -9.79 5.10
C THR A 494 -8.21 -8.44 4.85
N HIS A 495 -8.35 -7.97 3.61
CA HIS A 495 -8.16 -6.56 3.32
C HIS A 495 -9.09 -5.70 4.18
N ALA A 496 -8.81 -4.40 4.28
CA ALA A 496 -9.67 -3.40 4.87
C ALA A 496 -10.00 -2.29 3.86
N GLY A 497 -11.10 -1.61 4.09
CA GLY A 497 -11.72 -0.72 3.10
C GLY A 497 -11.47 0.77 3.35
N GLU A 498 -10.62 1.13 4.31
CA GLU A 498 -10.27 2.53 4.54
C GLU A 498 -9.38 3.09 3.43
N ASP A 499 -9.40 4.43 3.32
CA ASP A 499 -8.55 5.17 2.38
C ASP A 499 -7.06 4.93 2.69
N VAL A 500 -6.23 4.91 1.64
CA VAL A 500 -4.77 4.77 1.75
C VAL A 500 -4.05 6.06 1.38
N ILE A 501 -2.79 6.20 1.80
CA ILE A 501 -2.00 7.41 1.57
C ILE A 501 -1.42 7.39 0.15
N ILE A 502 -1.43 8.56 -0.52
CA ILE A 502 -0.59 8.86 -1.68
C ILE A 502 0.46 9.86 -1.21
N MET A 503 1.74 9.60 -1.47
CA MET A 503 2.86 10.50 -1.20
C MET A 503 3.61 10.75 -2.51
N ALA A 504 3.98 12.00 -2.81
CA ALA A 504 4.60 12.31 -4.08
C ALA A 504 5.63 13.45 -4.01
N ASP A 505 6.61 13.42 -4.92
CA ASP A 505 7.56 14.51 -5.17
C ASP A 505 7.92 14.56 -6.66
N GLY A 506 8.22 15.75 -7.18
CA GLY A 506 8.63 15.97 -8.56
C GLY A 506 7.61 16.77 -9.38
N PRO A 507 7.71 16.70 -10.73
CA PRO A 507 6.81 17.42 -11.63
C PRO A 507 5.35 17.07 -11.40
N MET A 508 4.49 18.10 -11.26
CA MET A 508 3.04 17.97 -11.04
C MET A 508 2.63 17.21 -9.75
N ALA A 509 3.57 16.88 -8.86
CA ALA A 509 3.26 16.16 -7.60
C ALA A 509 2.24 16.93 -6.73
N HIS A 510 2.18 18.26 -6.83
CA HIS A 510 1.22 19.10 -6.13
C HIS A 510 -0.25 18.83 -6.49
N LEU A 511 -0.52 18.07 -7.57
CA LEU A 511 -1.87 17.63 -7.93
C LEU A 511 -2.38 16.54 -6.97
N PHE A 512 -1.50 15.86 -6.27
CA PHE A 512 -1.89 14.93 -5.20
C PHE A 512 -2.22 15.70 -3.92
N HIS A 513 -3.49 16.00 -3.72
CA HIS A 513 -4.03 16.65 -2.52
C HIS A 513 -5.48 16.22 -2.26
N GLY A 514 -5.94 16.33 -1.02
CA GLY A 514 -7.32 15.98 -0.63
C GLY A 514 -7.58 14.47 -0.68
N VAL A 515 -8.83 14.09 -0.87
CA VAL A 515 -9.27 12.68 -0.98
C VAL A 515 -9.72 12.44 -2.41
N GLN A 516 -9.09 11.48 -3.08
CA GLN A 516 -9.25 11.22 -4.50
C GLN A 516 -9.81 9.82 -4.75
N GLU A 517 -10.41 9.60 -5.92
CA GLU A 517 -10.66 8.26 -6.43
C GLU A 517 -9.34 7.62 -6.90
N GLN A 518 -9.17 6.31 -6.71
CA GLN A 518 -7.88 5.63 -6.96
C GLN A 518 -7.40 5.73 -8.42
N HIS A 519 -8.32 5.71 -9.37
CA HIS A 519 -7.99 5.86 -10.80
C HIS A 519 -7.36 7.22 -11.13
N TYR A 520 -7.57 8.25 -10.31
CA TYR A 520 -6.95 9.56 -10.46
C TYR A 520 -5.42 9.50 -10.48
N ILE A 521 -4.82 8.50 -9.81
CA ILE A 521 -3.36 8.31 -9.76
C ILE A 521 -2.79 8.12 -11.17
N ALA A 522 -3.40 7.26 -12.00
CA ALA A 522 -2.98 7.06 -13.39
C ALA A 522 -3.06 8.37 -14.19
N HIS A 523 -4.15 9.12 -14.04
CA HIS A 523 -4.37 10.36 -14.76
C HIS A 523 -3.34 11.45 -14.39
N VAL A 524 -2.98 11.60 -13.11
CA VAL A 524 -1.93 12.54 -12.69
C VAL A 524 -0.56 12.13 -13.23
N MET A 525 -0.21 10.85 -13.18
CA MET A 525 1.06 10.36 -13.74
C MET A 525 1.14 10.57 -15.26
N MET A 526 0.07 10.24 -15.98
CA MET A 526 -0.02 10.49 -17.43
C MET A 526 0.04 11.97 -17.75
N TYR A 527 -0.68 12.81 -17.01
CA TYR A 527 -0.62 14.27 -17.17
C TYR A 527 0.79 14.80 -16.96
N ALA A 528 1.44 14.40 -15.85
CA ALA A 528 2.79 14.86 -15.52
C ALA A 528 3.82 14.47 -16.60
N ALA A 529 3.68 13.29 -17.20
CA ALA A 529 4.62 12.76 -18.20
C ALA A 529 4.19 13.01 -19.66
N CYS A 530 3.12 13.74 -19.89
CA CYS A 530 2.58 14.03 -21.25
C CYS A 530 2.23 12.75 -22.02
N LEU A 531 1.49 11.85 -21.39
CA LEU A 531 1.09 10.57 -21.97
C LEU A 531 -0.40 10.53 -22.32
N GLY A 532 -0.75 9.69 -23.29
CA GLY A 532 -2.13 9.46 -23.71
C GLY A 532 -2.79 10.75 -24.23
N GLU A 533 -3.93 11.11 -23.66
CA GLU A 533 -4.69 12.32 -24.03
C GLU A 533 -4.13 13.63 -23.44
N TYR A 534 -3.15 13.55 -22.53
CA TYR A 534 -2.64 14.69 -21.77
C TYR A 534 -1.42 15.37 -22.43
N THR A 535 -1.53 15.82 -23.68
CA THR A 535 -0.39 16.38 -24.44
C THR A 535 -0.47 17.91 -24.64
N ASP A 536 -1.62 18.53 -24.44
CA ASP A 536 -1.87 19.95 -24.78
C ASP A 536 -1.03 20.99 -24.02
N HIS A 537 -0.49 20.61 -22.86
CA HIS A 537 0.31 21.49 -21.99
C HIS A 537 1.83 21.31 -22.15
N CYS A 538 2.26 20.30 -22.88
CA CYS A 538 3.63 19.80 -22.91
C CYS A 538 4.62 20.69 -23.68
N ASP A 539 4.14 21.40 -24.70
CA ASP A 539 4.95 22.29 -25.54
C ASP A 539 5.01 23.74 -25.02
N LYS A 540 4.38 24.03 -23.87
CA LYS A 540 4.39 25.38 -23.29
C LYS A 540 5.68 25.55 -22.48
N PRO A 541 6.56 26.52 -22.85
CA PRO A 541 7.70 26.83 -21.99
C PRO A 541 7.18 27.19 -20.59
N ALA A 542 7.86 26.65 -19.55
CA ALA A 542 7.52 26.97 -18.17
C ALA A 542 7.39 28.49 -18.04
N THR A 543 6.20 28.98 -17.67
CA THR A 543 5.99 30.40 -17.45
C THR A 543 6.76 30.79 -16.21
N THR A 544 8.03 31.20 -16.41
CA THR A 544 8.76 31.95 -15.39
C THR A 544 7.99 33.26 -15.21
N LYS A 545 7.19 33.35 -14.15
CA LYS A 545 6.72 34.64 -13.69
C LYS A 545 7.95 35.51 -13.47
N PRO A 546 8.10 36.68 -14.12
CA PRO A 546 9.24 37.53 -13.80
C PRO A 546 9.17 37.84 -12.32
N ALA A 547 10.29 37.69 -11.64
CA ALA A 547 10.47 38.27 -10.32
C ALA A 547 10.12 39.75 -10.47
N THR A 548 9.00 40.18 -9.92
CA THR A 548 8.71 41.59 -9.80
C THR A 548 9.74 42.16 -8.84
N ASP A 549 10.70 42.89 -9.39
CA ASP A 549 11.61 43.74 -8.66
C ASP A 549 10.81 44.58 -7.65
N ALA A 550 10.96 44.27 -6.39
CA ALA A 550 10.55 45.16 -5.31
C ALA A 550 11.63 46.24 -5.17
N GLY A 551 11.49 47.28 -5.95
CA GLY A 551 12.35 48.44 -5.82
C GLY A 551 11.94 49.56 -6.75
N ALA A 552 11.03 50.44 -6.32
CA ALA A 552 11.13 51.89 -6.54
C ALA A 552 9.88 52.65 -6.03
N ALA A 553 10.16 53.52 -5.06
CA ALA A 553 9.60 54.87 -4.90
C ALA A 553 8.09 55.04 -4.57
N ALA A 554 7.89 55.35 -3.30
CA ALA A 554 6.77 56.17 -2.84
C ALA A 554 6.57 57.42 -3.70
N ARG A 555 5.43 57.54 -4.34
CA ARG A 555 4.83 58.86 -4.69
C ARG A 555 3.37 58.84 -4.26
N GLY A 556 3.08 59.71 -3.34
CA GLY A 556 1.75 59.92 -2.81
C GLY A 556 0.82 60.47 -3.89
N SER A 557 -0.41 60.01 -3.88
CA SER A 557 -1.55 60.76 -4.43
C SER A 557 -2.71 60.57 -3.48
N LEU A 558 -3.09 61.64 -2.82
CA LEU A 558 -4.34 61.80 -2.11
C LEU A 558 -5.48 61.64 -3.12
N TYR A 559 -6.39 60.71 -2.88
CA TYR A 559 -7.75 60.82 -3.40
C TYR A 559 -8.78 60.70 -2.27
N THR A 560 -9.60 61.69 -2.27
CA THR A 560 -10.68 62.09 -1.38
C THR A 560 -11.70 60.96 -1.17
N VAL A 561 -12.08 60.78 0.07
CA VAL A 561 -13.20 59.94 0.51
C VAL A 561 -14.50 60.61 0.11
N GLY A 562 -15.28 59.95 -0.74
CA GLY A 562 -16.67 60.26 -1.02
C GLY A 562 -17.59 59.32 -0.25
N LEU A 563 -18.15 59.78 0.82
CA LEU A 563 -19.21 59.11 1.59
C LEU A 563 -20.52 59.22 0.78
N THR A 564 -21.13 58.08 0.43
CA THR A 564 -22.54 58.04 0.06
C THR A 564 -23.23 56.94 0.86
N ALA A 565 -23.97 57.37 1.86
CA ALA A 565 -24.91 56.55 2.63
C ALA A 565 -26.19 56.36 1.79
N VAL A 566 -26.67 55.14 1.65
CA VAL A 566 -28.04 54.86 1.24
C VAL A 566 -28.68 53.95 2.29
N LEU A 567 -29.58 54.53 3.03
CA LEU A 567 -30.62 53.91 3.86
C LEU A 567 -31.70 53.28 2.96
N CYS A 568 -32.10 52.07 3.25
CA CYS A 568 -33.45 51.51 3.08
C CYS A 568 -33.41 50.11 3.69
N GLY A 569 -34.19 49.69 4.66
CA GLY A 569 -35.54 49.95 5.04
C GLY A 569 -36.06 48.64 5.53
N LEU A 570 -36.26 48.45 6.86
CA LEU A 570 -36.95 47.30 7.46
C LEU A 570 -38.36 47.15 6.86
N GLN A 571 -38.74 45.89 6.54
CA GLN A 571 -40.13 45.46 6.70
C GLN A 571 -40.17 44.05 7.29
N ILE A 572 -40.65 44.02 8.52
CA ILE A 572 -41.17 42.85 9.23
C ILE A 572 -42.57 42.57 8.74
N LEU A 573 -42.89 41.36 8.38
CA LEU A 573 -44.27 40.83 8.44
C LEU A 573 -44.26 39.37 8.83
N ALA A 574 -44.83 39.13 9.98
CA ALA A 574 -45.21 37.80 10.50
C ALA A 574 -46.57 37.39 9.90
N ALA A 575 -46.75 36.09 9.64
CA ALA A 575 -48.02 35.34 9.79
C ALA A 575 -47.77 33.88 9.44
N THR A 576 -47.74 33.01 10.41
CA THR A 576 -48.76 32.04 10.90
C THR A 576 -49.39 31.08 9.89
N ARG A 577 -49.19 29.77 10.19
CA ARG A 577 -50.07 28.58 10.04
C ARG A 577 -50.30 28.03 8.63
N PHE A 578 -49.81 26.84 8.36
CA PHE A 578 -50.46 25.53 8.61
C PHE A 578 -49.35 24.49 8.76
#